data_871914b0cac311bece80f310d0567e87
#
_entry.id   871914b0cac311bece80f310d0567e87
#
_cell.length_a   1.000
_cell.length_b   1.000
_cell.length_c   1.000
_cell.angle_alpha   90.00
_cell.angle_beta   90.00
_cell.angle_gamma   90.00
#
_symmetry.space_group_name_H-M   'P 1'
#
loop_
_entity.id
_entity.type
_entity.pdbx_description
1 polymer ?
#
loop_
_entity_poly.entity_id
_entity_poly.type
_entity_poly.pdbx_seq_one_letter_code
_entity_poly.pdbx_strand_id
1 'polypeptide(L)'
;MSRIQSIENALKEINDTVFQELCDNFLLRKNPKYRAFSRTGSQQGKQKTIKGTPDTIILLPNGKYLFVEYSTNISEGVNKLIKDISNCIDYSKTNISPEKIEEIILCVNFKLKTNEIEKLNKVLDYTNINLTINTLDSLALELHLQHRDLAKDYLGITLDTGQIVSMDVFVNEYNKASRSIATPLDNTFLHRESELYSLKNDFLRHDFIILTGAPGVGKTKLVLESIKNFVAENPLYHSFCISYKHHSLLEDLNQYFNDDKDYILFVDDANRIDAFNQILGFNRVIRKGSLKIICTVRDCTSSNQLRHFSLNP
;
A
#
# COMPACT_ATOMS: atom_id res chain seq x y z
N MET A 1 -13.18 18.60 1.79
CA MET A 1 -12.22 18.32 0.71
C MET A 1 -12.04 16.80 0.62
N SER A 2 -12.02 16.21 -0.59
CA SER A 2 -11.79 14.76 -0.71
C SER A 2 -10.33 14.44 -0.39
N ARG A 3 -10.04 13.20 0.05
CA ARG A 3 -8.66 12.77 0.35
C ARG A 3 -7.74 12.87 -0.87
N ILE A 4 -8.23 12.51 -2.05
CA ILE A 4 -7.48 12.67 -3.32
C ILE A 4 -7.17 14.14 -3.59
N GLN A 5 -8.12 15.04 -3.35
CA GLN A 5 -7.90 16.47 -3.51
C GLN A 5 -6.80 17.01 -2.56
N SER A 6 -6.73 16.48 -1.33
CA SER A 6 -5.66 16.84 -0.40
C SER A 6 -4.29 16.41 -0.90
N ILE A 7 -4.20 15.20 -1.49
CA ILE A 7 -2.97 14.71 -2.12
C ILE A 7 -2.61 15.56 -3.35
N GLU A 8 -3.58 15.85 -4.24
CA GLU A 8 -3.34 16.71 -5.41
C GLU A 8 -2.80 18.08 -5.00
N ASN A 9 -3.36 18.69 -3.94
CA ASN A 9 -2.90 20.00 -3.48
C ASN A 9 -1.47 19.92 -2.91
N ALA A 10 -1.17 18.91 -2.09
CA ALA A 10 0.17 18.74 -1.55
C ALA A 10 1.20 18.45 -2.65
N LEU A 11 0.84 17.66 -3.67
CA LEU A 11 1.70 17.41 -4.84
C LEU A 11 2.00 18.67 -5.65
N LYS A 12 1.09 19.65 -5.69
CA LYS A 12 1.32 20.93 -6.36
C LYS A 12 2.30 21.84 -5.60
N GLU A 13 2.34 21.72 -4.28
CA GLU A 13 3.13 22.58 -3.39
C GLU A 13 4.51 21.96 -3.05
N ILE A 14 4.72 20.68 -3.39
CA ILE A 14 5.98 19.97 -3.12
C ILE A 14 7.14 20.60 -3.91
N ASN A 15 8.32 20.67 -3.31
CA ASN A 15 9.52 21.12 -4.02
C ASN A 15 10.08 20.04 -4.96
N ASP A 16 10.87 20.49 -5.95
CA ASP A 16 11.39 19.63 -7.03
C ASP A 16 12.14 18.40 -6.50
N THR A 17 12.99 18.57 -5.48
CA THR A 17 13.81 17.48 -4.93
C THR A 17 12.94 16.42 -4.26
N VAL A 18 11.99 16.84 -3.41
CA VAL A 18 11.09 15.92 -2.72
C VAL A 18 10.12 15.25 -3.69
N PHE A 19 9.67 15.97 -4.74
CA PHE A 19 8.85 15.41 -5.81
C PHE A 19 9.60 14.30 -6.56
N GLN A 20 10.88 14.56 -6.93
CA GLN A 20 11.72 13.55 -7.56
C GLN A 20 11.88 12.32 -6.65
N GLU A 21 12.19 12.50 -5.35
CA GLU A 21 12.35 11.39 -4.40
C GLU A 21 11.08 10.58 -4.23
N LEU A 22 9.92 11.24 -4.16
CA LEU A 22 8.62 10.58 -4.11
C LEU A 22 8.39 9.74 -5.36
N CYS A 23 8.60 10.33 -6.56
CA CYS A 23 8.39 9.63 -7.83
C CYS A 23 9.38 8.46 -8.00
N ASP A 24 10.63 8.60 -7.60
CA ASP A 24 11.61 7.51 -7.61
C ASP A 24 11.13 6.32 -6.77
N ASN A 25 10.70 6.56 -5.54
CA ASN A 25 10.17 5.51 -4.67
C ASN A 25 8.86 4.90 -5.20
N PHE A 26 7.99 5.73 -5.76
CA PHE A 26 6.77 5.27 -6.44
C PHE A 26 7.08 4.32 -7.60
N LEU A 27 7.98 4.71 -8.50
CA LEU A 27 8.37 3.91 -9.65
C LEU A 27 9.00 2.57 -9.25
N LEU A 28 9.90 2.57 -8.25
CA LEU A 28 10.52 1.35 -7.72
C LEU A 28 9.49 0.35 -7.17
N ARG A 29 8.41 0.82 -6.57
CA ARG A 29 7.33 -0.02 -6.06
C ARG A 29 6.39 -0.50 -7.15
N LYS A 30 6.11 0.36 -8.13
CA LYS A 30 5.24 0.06 -9.27
C LYS A 30 5.81 -1.06 -10.13
N ASN A 31 7.13 -1.09 -10.31
CA ASN A 31 7.77 -2.13 -11.12
C ASN A 31 9.13 -2.56 -10.54
N PRO A 32 9.26 -3.82 -10.07
CA PRO A 32 10.52 -4.35 -9.56
C PRO A 32 11.69 -4.33 -10.55
N LYS A 33 11.44 -4.20 -11.86
CA LYS A 33 12.49 -4.07 -12.89
C LYS A 33 13.30 -2.78 -12.74
N TYR A 34 12.77 -1.76 -12.04
CA TYR A 34 13.41 -0.45 -11.87
C TYR A 34 14.44 -0.40 -10.72
N ARG A 35 14.96 -1.55 -10.28
CA ARG A 35 15.89 -1.60 -9.13
C ARG A 35 17.30 -1.07 -9.41
N ALA A 36 17.76 -1.07 -10.68
CA ALA A 36 19.09 -0.59 -11.07
C ALA A 36 19.05 0.91 -11.40
N PHE A 37 18.95 1.72 -10.38
CA PHE A 37 18.60 3.12 -10.42
C PHE A 37 19.83 4.02 -10.24
N SER A 38 20.04 4.99 -11.11
CA SER A 38 21.12 5.95 -11.02
C SER A 38 20.62 7.37 -11.30
N ARG A 39 20.76 8.27 -10.33
CA ARG A 39 20.42 9.70 -10.48
C ARG A 39 21.55 10.45 -11.14
N THR A 40 21.29 11.13 -12.23
CA THR A 40 22.26 11.97 -12.93
C THR A 40 22.16 13.44 -12.55
N GLY A 41 20.98 13.88 -12.08
CA GLY A 41 20.66 15.28 -11.82
C GLY A 41 20.56 15.71 -10.35
N SER A 42 20.64 14.79 -9.36
CA SER A 42 20.49 15.15 -7.95
C SER A 42 21.69 14.73 -7.09
N GLN A 43 22.12 15.60 -6.18
CA GLN A 43 23.03 15.25 -5.09
C GLN A 43 22.19 15.02 -3.82
N GLN A 44 22.34 13.85 -3.21
CA GLN A 44 21.70 13.52 -1.94
C GLN A 44 22.02 14.60 -0.86
N GLY A 45 20.97 15.18 -0.27
CA GLY A 45 21.11 16.18 0.80
C GLY A 45 21.28 17.65 0.35
N LYS A 46 21.18 17.99 -0.95
CA LYS A 46 21.15 19.37 -1.43
C LYS A 46 19.80 19.73 -2.03
N GLN A 47 19.31 20.93 -1.71
CA GLN A 47 18.02 21.46 -2.19
C GLN A 47 18.03 21.88 -3.67
N LYS A 48 19.11 21.68 -4.42
CA LYS A 48 19.23 22.04 -5.83
C LYS A 48 19.64 20.82 -6.67
N THR A 49 18.84 20.52 -7.69
CA THR A 49 19.18 19.59 -8.76
C THR A 49 20.33 20.13 -9.60
N ILE A 50 21.33 19.28 -9.90
CA ILE A 50 22.34 19.59 -10.93
C ILE A 50 21.69 19.31 -12.29
N LYS A 51 21.84 20.22 -13.26
CA LYS A 51 21.30 20.01 -14.61
C LYS A 51 21.98 18.80 -15.25
N GLY A 52 21.26 17.70 -15.32
CA GLY A 52 21.60 16.50 -16.07
C GLY A 52 20.44 16.14 -17.00
N THR A 53 20.68 15.38 -18.04
CA THR A 53 19.65 14.81 -18.92
C THR A 53 20.02 13.34 -19.17
N PRO A 54 19.12 12.40 -18.86
CA PRO A 54 17.88 12.56 -18.10
C PRO A 54 18.13 12.78 -16.60
N ASP A 55 17.10 13.15 -15.84
CA ASP A 55 17.19 13.34 -14.38
C ASP A 55 17.55 12.02 -13.67
N THR A 56 16.98 10.91 -14.15
CA THR A 56 17.24 9.56 -13.64
C THR A 56 17.41 8.56 -14.77
N ILE A 57 18.41 7.67 -14.61
CA ILE A 57 18.68 6.54 -15.53
C ILE A 57 18.49 5.22 -14.78
N ILE A 58 17.83 4.29 -15.42
CA ILE A 58 17.68 2.92 -14.94
C ILE A 58 18.23 1.98 -16.02
N LEU A 59 19.19 1.12 -15.66
CA LEU A 59 19.67 0.06 -16.53
C LEU A 59 18.80 -1.19 -16.34
N LEU A 60 18.17 -1.62 -17.41
CA LEU A 60 17.33 -2.81 -17.41
C LEU A 60 18.16 -4.12 -17.54
N PRO A 61 17.63 -5.26 -17.11
CA PRO A 61 18.33 -6.54 -17.21
C PRO A 61 18.70 -6.96 -18.64
N ASN A 62 17.98 -6.44 -19.65
CA ASN A 62 18.24 -6.70 -21.07
C ASN A 62 19.32 -5.78 -21.66
N GLY A 63 19.98 -4.96 -20.85
CA GLY A 63 21.02 -4.02 -21.27
C GLY A 63 20.50 -2.73 -21.90
N LYS A 64 19.20 -2.53 -21.96
CA LYS A 64 18.60 -1.25 -22.38
C LYS A 64 18.42 -0.30 -21.21
N TYR A 65 18.11 0.95 -21.54
CA TYR A 65 17.95 2.03 -20.58
C TYR A 65 16.49 2.47 -20.50
N LEU A 66 16.10 2.86 -19.32
CA LEU A 66 14.88 3.59 -19.07
C LEU A 66 15.28 4.95 -18.49
N PHE A 67 14.69 6.01 -19.01
CA PHE A 67 14.93 7.38 -18.60
C PHE A 67 13.74 7.95 -17.86
N VAL A 68 13.97 8.72 -16.83
CA VAL A 68 12.90 9.40 -16.08
C VAL A 68 13.20 10.90 -16.03
N GLU A 69 12.20 11.70 -16.34
CA GLU A 69 12.18 13.15 -16.24
C GLU A 69 11.10 13.62 -15.28
N TYR A 70 11.40 14.62 -14.48
CA TYR A 70 10.48 15.18 -13.49
C TYR A 70 10.21 16.64 -13.80
N SER A 71 8.97 17.08 -13.63
CA SER A 71 8.63 18.49 -13.77
C SER A 71 7.56 18.94 -12.80
N THR A 72 7.88 19.96 -12.02
CA THR A 72 6.95 20.68 -11.17
C THR A 72 6.59 22.05 -11.76
N ASN A 73 7.20 22.44 -12.87
CA ASN A 73 7.01 23.75 -13.49
C ASN A 73 5.88 23.76 -14.51
N ILE A 74 4.67 24.11 -14.06
CA ILE A 74 3.48 24.26 -14.90
C ILE A 74 3.60 25.46 -15.89
N SER A 75 4.40 26.48 -15.59
CA SER A 75 4.46 27.71 -16.41
C SER A 75 5.09 27.49 -17.78
N GLU A 76 6.04 26.58 -17.89
CA GLU A 76 6.67 26.19 -19.16
C GLU A 76 5.86 25.08 -19.87
N GLY A 77 5.01 24.37 -19.14
CA GLY A 77 4.02 23.42 -19.64
C GLY A 77 4.59 22.36 -20.58
N VAL A 78 3.79 22.01 -21.58
CA VAL A 78 4.09 20.94 -22.57
C VAL A 78 5.36 21.21 -23.38
N ASN A 79 5.69 22.48 -23.66
CA ASN A 79 6.87 22.81 -24.46
C ASN A 79 8.18 22.41 -23.74
N LYS A 80 8.23 22.53 -22.41
CA LYS A 80 9.36 22.03 -21.63
C LYS A 80 9.45 20.51 -21.74
N LEU A 81 8.34 19.80 -21.55
CA LEU A 81 8.31 18.34 -21.62
C LEU A 81 8.72 17.82 -23.01
N ILE A 82 8.29 18.48 -24.10
CA ILE A 82 8.74 18.17 -25.47
C ILE A 82 10.25 18.30 -25.57
N LYS A 83 10.80 19.39 -25.01
CA LYS A 83 12.25 19.63 -25.01
C LYS A 83 13.00 18.58 -24.18
N ASP A 84 12.46 18.20 -23.02
CA ASP A 84 13.07 17.18 -22.15
C ASP A 84 13.08 15.82 -22.84
N ILE A 85 11.97 15.38 -23.46
CA ILE A 85 11.95 14.15 -24.27
C ILE A 85 12.94 14.23 -25.43
N SER A 86 12.98 15.36 -26.15
CA SER A 86 13.92 15.55 -27.28
C SER A 86 15.37 15.49 -26.82
N ASN A 87 15.67 16.02 -25.63
CA ASN A 87 16.98 15.92 -25.03
C ASN A 87 17.37 14.50 -24.66
N CYS A 88 16.39 13.70 -24.17
CA CYS A 88 16.61 12.29 -23.82
C CYS A 88 17.04 11.43 -25.02
N ILE A 89 16.53 11.73 -26.22
CA ILE A 89 16.89 11.01 -27.46
C ILE A 89 18.11 11.61 -28.19
N ASP A 90 18.60 12.74 -27.75
CA ASP A 90 19.79 13.38 -28.32
C ASP A 90 21.07 12.74 -27.77
N TYR A 91 21.74 11.96 -28.62
CA TYR A 91 23.02 11.30 -28.29
C TYR A 91 24.07 12.26 -27.75
N SER A 92 24.13 13.51 -28.28
CA SER A 92 25.11 14.49 -27.84
C SER A 92 24.93 14.91 -26.37
N LYS A 93 23.76 14.71 -25.79
CA LYS A 93 23.41 15.07 -24.41
C LYS A 93 23.48 13.89 -23.45
N THR A 94 23.04 12.72 -23.90
CA THR A 94 22.93 11.53 -23.05
C THR A 94 24.13 10.60 -23.17
N ASN A 95 24.88 10.65 -24.26
CA ASN A 95 25.90 9.68 -24.68
C ASN A 95 25.33 8.23 -24.81
N ILE A 96 24.02 8.11 -24.95
CA ILE A 96 23.32 6.85 -25.10
C ILE A 96 22.54 6.85 -26.42
N SER A 97 22.80 5.85 -27.28
CA SER A 97 22.09 5.73 -28.55
C SER A 97 20.59 5.51 -28.30
N PRO A 98 19.67 6.20 -29.04
CA PRO A 98 18.22 6.04 -28.90
C PRO A 98 17.75 4.59 -29.01
N GLU A 99 18.42 3.74 -29.78
CA GLU A 99 18.10 2.31 -29.94
C GLU A 99 18.26 1.50 -28.64
N LYS A 100 19.08 2.02 -27.71
CA LYS A 100 19.29 1.44 -26.39
C LYS A 100 18.30 1.93 -25.35
N ILE A 101 17.44 2.90 -25.68
CA ILE A 101 16.41 3.42 -24.79
C ILE A 101 15.16 2.62 -25.03
N GLU A 102 14.62 1.98 -23.99
CA GLU A 102 13.37 1.20 -24.06
C GLU A 102 12.15 2.05 -23.75
N GLU A 103 12.30 2.95 -22.78
CA GLU A 103 11.19 3.74 -22.28
C GLU A 103 11.65 5.08 -21.72
N ILE A 104 10.84 6.11 -21.92
CA ILE A 104 10.94 7.40 -21.23
C ILE A 104 9.72 7.55 -20.33
N ILE A 105 9.95 7.86 -19.06
CA ILE A 105 8.89 8.11 -18.07
C ILE A 105 8.90 9.59 -17.72
N LEU A 106 7.74 10.24 -17.86
CA LEU A 106 7.53 11.59 -17.35
C LEU A 106 6.71 11.52 -16.05
N CYS A 107 7.19 12.20 -15.00
CA CYS A 107 6.42 12.43 -13.78
C CYS A 107 6.21 13.93 -13.62
N VAL A 108 4.94 14.36 -13.59
CA VAL A 108 4.58 15.77 -13.50
C VAL A 108 3.55 16.02 -12.41
N ASN A 109 3.69 17.13 -11.66
CA ASN A 109 2.75 17.50 -10.60
C ASN A 109 1.61 18.41 -11.09
N PHE A 110 1.29 18.33 -12.37
CA PHE A 110 0.18 19.04 -12.99
C PHE A 110 -0.60 18.12 -13.95
N LYS A 111 -1.79 18.57 -14.34
CA LYS A 111 -2.66 17.83 -15.27
C LYS A 111 -2.30 18.15 -16.72
N LEU A 112 -2.39 17.15 -17.59
CA LEU A 112 -2.22 17.29 -19.04
C LEU A 112 -3.55 17.05 -19.73
N LYS A 113 -3.81 17.83 -20.80
CA LYS A 113 -4.95 17.62 -21.69
C LYS A 113 -4.62 16.55 -22.73
N THR A 114 -5.64 15.89 -23.28
CA THR A 114 -5.46 14.84 -24.30
C THR A 114 -4.63 15.29 -25.49
N ASN A 115 -4.87 16.51 -26.00
CA ASN A 115 -4.09 17.08 -27.11
C ASN A 115 -2.63 17.38 -26.73
N GLU A 116 -2.33 17.58 -25.47
CA GLU A 116 -0.98 17.76 -24.96
C GLU A 116 -0.24 16.42 -24.88
N ILE A 117 -0.94 15.38 -24.41
CA ILE A 117 -0.40 14.01 -24.39
C ILE A 117 -0.10 13.53 -25.82
N GLU A 118 -0.98 13.82 -26.79
CA GLU A 118 -0.73 13.50 -28.20
C GLU A 118 0.50 14.21 -28.76
N LYS A 119 0.73 15.46 -28.40
CA LYS A 119 1.96 16.20 -28.81
C LYS A 119 3.22 15.57 -28.25
N LEU A 120 3.18 15.09 -26.98
CA LEU A 120 4.32 14.42 -26.37
C LEU A 120 4.62 13.08 -27.07
N ASN A 121 3.60 12.28 -27.37
CA ASN A 121 3.76 11.02 -28.08
C ASN A 121 4.37 11.24 -29.48
N LYS A 122 3.97 12.28 -30.20
CA LYS A 122 4.48 12.61 -31.54
C LYS A 122 5.99 12.86 -31.58
N VAL A 123 6.62 13.23 -30.45
CA VAL A 123 8.06 13.41 -30.38
C VAL A 123 8.81 12.09 -30.63
N LEU A 124 8.17 10.97 -30.32
CA LEU A 124 8.72 9.63 -30.40
C LEU A 124 8.19 8.78 -31.57
N ASP A 125 7.33 9.35 -32.44
CA ASP A 125 6.65 8.62 -33.53
C ASP A 125 7.59 7.83 -34.46
N TYR A 126 8.84 8.27 -34.61
CA TYR A 126 9.84 7.60 -35.46
C TYR A 126 10.86 6.77 -34.65
N THR A 127 10.55 6.47 -33.43
CA THR A 127 11.40 5.67 -32.54
C THR A 127 10.63 4.45 -32.03
N ASN A 128 11.37 3.46 -31.49
CA ASN A 128 10.78 2.33 -30.80
C ASN A 128 10.76 2.53 -29.27
N ILE A 129 10.73 3.78 -28.83
CA ILE A 129 10.80 4.15 -27.41
C ILE A 129 9.36 4.33 -26.89
N ASN A 130 9.03 3.65 -25.79
CA ASN A 130 7.74 3.84 -25.14
C ASN A 130 7.74 5.13 -24.31
N LEU A 131 6.60 5.81 -24.26
CA LEU A 131 6.39 6.97 -23.39
C LEU A 131 5.33 6.63 -22.33
N THR A 132 5.73 6.70 -21.06
CA THR A 132 4.82 6.60 -19.92
C THR A 132 4.71 7.95 -19.22
N ILE A 133 3.50 8.41 -18.96
CA ILE A 133 3.25 9.71 -18.33
C ILE A 133 2.48 9.52 -17.04
N ASN A 134 3.08 9.91 -15.92
CA ASN A 134 2.43 9.98 -14.62
C ASN A 134 2.10 11.45 -14.32
N THR A 135 0.83 11.78 -14.40
CA THR A 135 0.31 13.14 -14.15
C THR A 135 -0.13 13.31 -12.71
N LEU A 136 -0.40 14.55 -12.29
CA LEU A 136 -0.88 14.88 -10.95
C LEU A 136 -2.03 13.98 -10.48
N ASP A 137 -3.04 13.80 -11.31
CA ASP A 137 -4.23 13.01 -10.99
C ASP A 137 -3.95 11.51 -10.93
N SER A 138 -3.12 10.98 -11.83
CA SER A 138 -2.71 9.57 -11.77
C SER A 138 -1.84 9.28 -10.55
N LEU A 139 -0.89 10.14 -10.24
CA LEU A 139 -0.06 10.03 -9.02
C LEU A 139 -0.91 10.11 -7.75
N ALA A 140 -1.82 11.10 -7.68
CA ALA A 140 -2.69 11.25 -6.51
C ALA A 140 -3.59 10.03 -6.29
N LEU A 141 -4.13 9.45 -7.37
CA LEU A 141 -4.95 8.25 -7.30
C LEU A 141 -4.15 7.03 -6.81
N GLU A 142 -2.96 6.80 -7.37
CA GLU A 142 -2.07 5.70 -7.00
C GLU A 142 -1.59 5.84 -5.54
N LEU A 143 -1.20 7.04 -5.11
CA LEU A 143 -0.83 7.32 -3.73
C LEU A 143 -2.00 7.08 -2.77
N HIS A 144 -3.23 7.41 -3.18
CA HIS A 144 -4.42 7.17 -2.37
C HIS A 144 -4.76 5.69 -2.23
N LEU A 145 -4.65 4.92 -3.31
CA LEU A 145 -5.13 3.54 -3.36
C LEU A 145 -4.06 2.51 -2.92
N GLN A 146 -2.80 2.71 -3.34
CA GLN A 146 -1.76 1.69 -3.26
C GLN A 146 -0.50 2.09 -2.48
N HIS A 147 -0.22 3.39 -2.33
CA HIS A 147 1.03 3.89 -1.77
C HIS A 147 0.81 4.97 -0.72
N ARG A 148 -0.10 4.70 0.24
CA ARG A 148 -0.48 5.67 1.29
C ARG A 148 0.66 6.01 2.24
N ASP A 149 1.60 5.12 2.42
CA ASP A 149 2.82 5.37 3.17
C ASP A 149 3.69 6.43 2.47
N LEU A 150 3.81 6.43 1.13
CA LEU A 150 4.50 7.51 0.41
C LEU A 150 3.78 8.85 0.57
N ALA A 151 2.44 8.87 0.58
CA ALA A 151 1.69 10.09 0.85
C ALA A 151 1.98 10.62 2.27
N LYS A 152 2.13 9.74 3.26
CA LYS A 152 2.52 10.11 4.62
C LYS A 152 3.95 10.63 4.68
N ASP A 153 4.91 9.90 4.10
CA ASP A 153 6.34 10.18 4.24
C ASP A 153 6.76 11.45 3.48
N TYR A 154 6.20 11.69 2.29
CA TYR A 154 6.60 12.80 1.42
C TYR A 154 5.65 14.00 1.46
N LEU A 155 4.36 13.78 1.73
CA LEU A 155 3.34 14.83 1.73
C LEU A 155 2.80 15.15 3.15
N GLY A 156 3.18 14.38 4.16
CA GLY A 156 2.66 14.53 5.52
C GLY A 156 1.17 14.16 5.66
N ILE A 157 0.59 13.46 4.67
CA ILE A 157 -0.83 13.13 4.64
C ILE A 157 -1.05 11.71 5.13
N THR A 158 -1.67 11.58 6.30
CA THR A 158 -2.08 10.27 6.82
C THR A 158 -3.44 9.88 6.25
N LEU A 159 -3.47 8.79 5.49
CA LEU A 159 -4.66 8.27 4.82
C LEU A 159 -5.20 7.07 5.60
N ASP A 160 -5.97 7.30 6.65
CA ASP A 160 -6.67 6.25 7.36
C ASP A 160 -7.92 5.82 6.58
N THR A 161 -8.02 4.52 6.23
CA THR A 161 -9.19 3.93 5.57
C THR A 161 -10.28 3.55 6.55
N GLY A 162 -9.94 3.48 7.84
CA GLY A 162 -10.82 2.94 8.87
C GLY A 162 -11.06 1.43 8.73
N GLN A 163 -10.13 0.70 8.09
CA GLN A 163 -10.17 -0.77 8.05
C GLN A 163 -9.57 -1.40 9.29
N ILE A 164 -8.56 -0.76 9.89
CA ILE A 164 -8.01 -1.17 11.18
C ILE A 164 -8.72 -0.35 12.26
N VAL A 165 -9.50 -1.02 13.07
CA VAL A 165 -10.35 -0.38 14.09
C VAL A 165 -10.13 -0.99 15.47
N SER A 166 -10.46 -0.24 16.52
CA SER A 166 -10.49 -0.80 17.88
C SER A 166 -11.61 -1.83 18.01
N MET A 167 -11.51 -2.70 19.02
CA MET A 167 -12.55 -3.71 19.31
C MET A 167 -13.92 -3.08 19.52
N ASP A 168 -14.01 -1.95 20.22
CA ASP A 168 -15.29 -1.27 20.50
C ASP A 168 -15.92 -0.73 19.21
N VAL A 169 -15.11 -0.14 18.32
CA VAL A 169 -15.60 0.33 17.01
C VAL A 169 -16.08 -0.85 16.17
N PHE A 170 -15.34 -1.96 16.15
CA PHE A 170 -15.73 -3.18 15.44
C PHE A 170 -17.09 -3.72 15.94
N VAL A 171 -17.24 -3.86 17.25
CA VAL A 171 -18.51 -4.34 17.87
C VAL A 171 -19.67 -3.42 17.49
N ASN A 172 -19.47 -2.10 17.56
CA ASN A 172 -20.50 -1.12 17.20
C ASN A 172 -20.88 -1.19 15.71
N GLU A 173 -19.89 -1.33 14.80
CA GLU A 173 -20.14 -1.49 13.37
C GLU A 173 -20.87 -2.81 13.08
N TYR A 174 -20.43 -3.90 13.70
CA TYR A 174 -21.07 -5.22 13.57
C TYR A 174 -22.55 -5.19 14.02
N ASN A 175 -22.84 -4.64 15.20
CA ASN A 175 -24.19 -4.56 15.73
C ASN A 175 -25.10 -3.67 14.86
N LYS A 176 -24.56 -2.58 14.28
CA LYS A 176 -25.29 -1.72 13.33
C LYS A 176 -25.62 -2.44 12.02
N ALA A 177 -24.67 -3.20 11.48
CA ALA A 177 -24.87 -3.97 10.25
C ALA A 177 -25.81 -5.14 10.41
N SER A 178 -25.86 -5.73 11.61
CA SER A 178 -26.57 -6.98 11.91
C SER A 178 -28.02 -6.80 12.40
N ARG A 179 -28.58 -5.61 12.33
CA ARG A 179 -29.84 -5.17 12.98
C ARG A 179 -31.08 -6.09 12.86
N SER A 180 -31.05 -7.13 12.05
CA SER A 180 -32.22 -8.01 11.84
C SER A 180 -31.94 -9.51 11.83
N ILE A 181 -30.69 -9.98 11.79
CA ILE A 181 -30.39 -11.39 11.48
C ILE A 181 -29.37 -12.04 12.44
N ALA A 182 -28.46 -11.30 13.05
CA ALA A 182 -27.43 -11.83 13.93
C ALA A 182 -27.57 -11.34 15.37
N THR A 183 -27.14 -12.19 16.32
CA THR A 183 -27.10 -11.83 17.74
C THR A 183 -26.07 -10.73 17.98
N PRO A 184 -26.43 -9.63 18.70
CA PRO A 184 -25.48 -8.57 19.05
C PRO A 184 -24.24 -9.10 19.78
N LEU A 185 -23.09 -8.49 19.53
CA LEU A 185 -21.82 -8.87 20.14
C LEU A 185 -21.59 -8.27 21.55
N ASP A 186 -22.43 -7.35 21.98
CA ASP A 186 -22.37 -6.69 23.29
C ASP A 186 -23.19 -7.38 24.39
N ASN A 187 -23.91 -8.50 24.08
CA ASN A 187 -24.62 -9.29 25.06
C ASN A 187 -23.67 -10.03 26.02
N THR A 188 -24.19 -10.53 27.15
CA THR A 188 -23.40 -11.27 28.12
C THR A 188 -22.87 -12.56 27.52
N PHE A 189 -21.58 -12.84 27.73
CA PHE A 189 -20.94 -14.08 27.31
C PHE A 189 -21.07 -15.14 28.41
N LEU A 190 -21.58 -16.30 28.07
CA LEU A 190 -21.88 -17.37 29.02
C LEU A 190 -21.48 -18.75 28.47
N HIS A 191 -21.08 -19.67 29.34
CA HIS A 191 -20.98 -21.12 29.12
C HIS A 191 -19.94 -21.54 28.04
N ARG A 192 -18.71 -21.00 28.02
CA ARG A 192 -17.65 -21.45 27.11
C ARG A 192 -16.25 -21.33 27.73
N GLU A 193 -16.16 -21.67 29.00
CA GLU A 193 -14.92 -21.50 29.79
C GLU A 193 -13.79 -22.39 29.25
N SER A 194 -14.13 -23.62 28.77
CA SER A 194 -13.15 -24.55 28.19
C SER A 194 -12.51 -24.00 26.91
N GLU A 195 -13.33 -23.40 26.03
CA GLU A 195 -12.85 -22.79 24.78
C GLU A 195 -12.05 -21.51 25.04
N LEU A 196 -12.48 -20.69 26.02
CA LEU A 196 -11.70 -19.52 26.45
C LEU A 196 -10.33 -19.93 26.99
N TYR A 197 -10.28 -20.98 27.81
CA TYR A 197 -9.02 -21.50 28.33
C TYR A 197 -8.11 -22.06 27.22
N SER A 198 -8.68 -22.76 26.26
CA SER A 198 -7.95 -23.28 25.09
C SER A 198 -7.36 -22.13 24.28
N LEU A 199 -8.15 -21.13 23.90
CA LEU A 199 -7.68 -19.97 23.14
C LEU A 199 -6.62 -19.15 23.90
N LYS A 200 -6.74 -19.03 25.22
CA LYS A 200 -5.71 -18.40 26.05
C LYS A 200 -4.36 -19.12 25.92
N ASN A 201 -4.36 -20.44 25.97
CA ASN A 201 -3.14 -21.24 25.77
C ASN A 201 -2.58 -21.10 24.36
N ASP A 202 -3.47 -21.01 23.34
CA ASP A 202 -3.07 -20.82 21.95
C ASP A 202 -2.41 -19.44 21.75
N PHE A 203 -2.93 -18.37 22.38
CA PHE A 203 -2.29 -17.05 22.35
C PHE A 203 -0.87 -17.05 22.95
N LEU A 204 -0.60 -17.90 23.94
CA LEU A 204 0.73 -17.99 24.54
C LEU A 204 1.74 -18.72 23.65
N ARG A 205 1.26 -19.62 22.76
CA ARG A 205 2.10 -20.54 21.98
C ARG A 205 2.24 -20.17 20.52
N HIS A 206 1.25 -19.45 19.96
CA HIS A 206 1.15 -19.21 18.53
C HIS A 206 0.94 -17.73 18.22
N ASP A 207 1.56 -17.27 17.14
CA ASP A 207 1.38 -15.91 16.62
C ASP A 207 0.30 -15.87 15.51
N PHE A 208 -0.14 -17.03 15.02
CA PHE A 208 -1.22 -17.13 14.04
C PHE A 208 -2.19 -18.24 14.41
N ILE A 209 -3.44 -17.87 14.64
CA ILE A 209 -4.52 -18.78 15.11
C ILE A 209 -5.69 -18.72 14.14
N ILE A 210 -6.22 -19.86 13.75
CA ILE A 210 -7.44 -19.96 12.94
C ILE A 210 -8.50 -20.72 13.74
N LEU A 211 -9.61 -20.06 14.01
CA LEU A 211 -10.80 -20.66 14.62
C LEU A 211 -11.83 -21.00 13.55
N THR A 212 -12.09 -22.27 13.36
CA THR A 212 -13.08 -22.76 12.39
C THR A 212 -14.37 -23.20 13.09
N GLY A 213 -15.46 -23.30 12.35
CA GLY A 213 -16.73 -23.84 12.83
C GLY A 213 -17.94 -23.32 12.02
N ALA A 214 -19.09 -23.94 12.24
CA ALA A 214 -20.33 -23.63 11.54
C ALA A 214 -20.75 -22.15 11.71
N PRO A 215 -21.47 -21.55 10.74
CA PRO A 215 -22.06 -20.22 10.91
C PRO A 215 -22.97 -20.15 12.15
N GLY A 216 -22.94 -19.02 12.85
CA GLY A 216 -23.84 -18.76 13.99
C GLY A 216 -23.43 -19.39 15.32
N VAL A 217 -22.37 -20.20 15.40
CA VAL A 217 -21.95 -20.87 16.68
C VAL A 217 -21.20 -19.90 17.64
N GLY A 218 -21.15 -18.61 17.36
CA GLY A 218 -20.57 -17.61 18.28
C GLY A 218 -19.05 -17.47 18.24
N LYS A 219 -18.37 -17.85 17.13
CA LYS A 219 -16.91 -17.71 16.99
C LYS A 219 -16.41 -16.29 17.22
N THR A 220 -17.01 -15.33 16.55
CA THR A 220 -16.67 -13.89 16.64
C THR A 220 -16.72 -13.42 18.11
N LYS A 221 -17.79 -13.73 18.81
CA LYS A 221 -17.97 -13.37 20.23
C LYS A 221 -16.93 -14.05 21.11
N LEU A 222 -16.67 -15.34 20.91
CA LEU A 222 -15.64 -16.10 21.65
C LEU A 222 -14.25 -15.47 21.49
N VAL A 223 -13.86 -15.10 20.26
CA VAL A 223 -12.57 -14.47 19.98
C VAL A 223 -12.48 -13.12 20.68
N LEU A 224 -13.50 -12.26 20.57
CA LEU A 224 -13.51 -10.95 21.21
C LEU A 224 -13.35 -11.05 22.73
N GLU A 225 -14.06 -11.97 23.40
CA GLU A 225 -13.91 -12.19 24.84
C GLU A 225 -12.53 -12.76 25.18
N SER A 226 -11.99 -13.66 24.36
CA SER A 226 -10.63 -14.20 24.56
C SER A 226 -9.56 -13.13 24.45
N ILE A 227 -9.65 -12.23 23.46
CA ILE A 227 -8.71 -11.10 23.30
C ILE A 227 -8.83 -10.16 24.51
N LYS A 228 -10.06 -9.82 24.91
CA LYS A 228 -10.30 -8.96 26.07
C LYS A 228 -9.63 -9.50 27.34
N ASN A 229 -9.82 -10.79 27.60
CA ASN A 229 -9.21 -11.45 28.77
C ASN A 229 -7.68 -11.48 28.64
N PHE A 230 -7.14 -11.79 27.45
CA PHE A 230 -5.69 -11.84 27.23
C PHE A 230 -5.05 -10.47 27.42
N VAL A 231 -5.63 -9.40 26.86
CA VAL A 231 -5.11 -8.02 27.00
C VAL A 231 -5.20 -7.53 28.44
N ALA A 232 -6.24 -7.91 29.20
CA ALA A 232 -6.35 -7.58 30.62
C ALA A 232 -5.19 -8.16 31.46
N GLU A 233 -4.73 -9.37 31.10
CA GLU A 233 -3.57 -10.01 31.74
C GLU A 233 -2.23 -9.57 31.14
N ASN A 234 -2.22 -9.04 29.92
CA ASN A 234 -1.03 -8.63 29.17
C ASN A 234 -1.19 -7.18 28.65
N PRO A 235 -1.10 -6.17 29.51
CA PRO A 235 -1.48 -4.77 29.19
C PRO A 235 -0.55 -4.07 28.19
N LEU A 236 0.56 -4.68 27.80
CA LEU A 236 1.43 -4.18 26.72
C LEU A 236 0.87 -4.45 25.33
N TYR A 237 -0.07 -5.40 25.19
CA TYR A 237 -0.70 -5.70 23.93
C TYR A 237 -1.80 -4.71 23.58
N HIS A 238 -1.76 -4.20 22.36
CA HIS A 238 -2.79 -3.38 21.76
C HIS A 238 -3.66 -4.23 20.82
N SER A 239 -4.98 -4.22 21.00
CA SER A 239 -5.89 -5.03 20.20
C SER A 239 -6.61 -4.22 19.13
N PHE A 240 -6.63 -4.76 17.91
CA PHE A 240 -7.32 -4.21 16.75
C PHE A 240 -8.11 -5.28 16.02
N CYS A 241 -9.10 -4.82 15.23
CA CYS A 241 -9.91 -5.67 14.36
C CYS A 241 -9.86 -5.15 12.93
N ILE A 242 -9.99 -6.05 11.96
CA ILE A 242 -10.17 -5.67 10.56
C ILE A 242 -11.66 -5.51 10.25
N SER A 243 -12.06 -4.27 9.89
CA SER A 243 -13.33 -3.94 9.27
C SER A 243 -13.09 -3.74 7.78
N TYR A 244 -13.10 -4.83 6.99
CA TYR A 244 -12.64 -4.82 5.59
C TYR A 244 -13.56 -3.99 4.70
N LYS A 245 -12.99 -3.00 3.99
CA LYS A 245 -13.71 -2.03 3.12
C LYS A 245 -13.19 -2.05 1.68
N HIS A 246 -12.58 -3.16 1.23
CA HIS A 246 -12.04 -3.35 -0.13
C HIS A 246 -10.96 -2.34 -0.55
N HIS A 247 -10.24 -1.74 0.41
CA HIS A 247 -9.02 -0.97 0.14
C HIS A 247 -7.78 -1.86 0.30
N SER A 248 -6.62 -1.39 -0.16
CA SER A 248 -5.35 -2.07 0.05
C SER A 248 -5.09 -2.27 1.55
N LEU A 249 -5.12 -3.52 1.99
CA LEU A 249 -4.97 -3.87 3.40
C LEU A 249 -3.50 -3.83 3.84
N LEU A 250 -2.57 -4.15 2.94
CA LEU A 250 -1.14 -4.14 3.24
C LEU A 250 -0.66 -2.76 3.69
N GLU A 251 -1.17 -1.70 3.04
CA GLU A 251 -0.85 -0.32 3.39
C GLU A 251 -1.34 0.04 4.80
N ASP A 252 -2.56 -0.40 5.15
CA ASP A 252 -3.08 -0.18 6.50
C ASP A 252 -2.28 -0.95 7.55
N LEU A 253 -1.93 -2.22 7.27
CA LEU A 253 -1.11 -3.03 8.17
C LEU A 253 0.26 -2.39 8.41
N ASN A 254 0.93 -1.92 7.36
CA ASN A 254 2.21 -1.22 7.48
C ASN A 254 2.09 0.09 8.26
N GLN A 255 0.98 0.82 8.09
CA GLN A 255 0.76 2.08 8.79
C GLN A 255 0.49 1.89 10.29
N TYR A 256 -0.24 0.83 10.67
CA TYR A 256 -0.66 0.61 12.05
C TYR A 256 0.33 -0.22 12.88
N PHE A 257 1.05 -1.15 12.25
CA PHE A 257 1.82 -2.18 12.96
C PHE A 257 3.32 -2.18 12.60
N ASN A 258 3.90 -1.02 12.35
CA ASN A 258 5.31 -0.88 11.95
C ASN A 258 6.28 -0.56 13.12
N ASP A 259 5.79 -0.44 14.34
CA ASP A 259 6.58 -0.06 15.52
C ASP A 259 7.00 -1.29 16.36
N ASP A 260 7.63 -1.00 17.51
CA ASP A 260 8.18 -1.99 18.43
C ASP A 260 7.17 -2.51 19.46
N LYS A 261 5.87 -2.20 19.30
CA LYS A 261 4.82 -2.57 20.25
C LYS A 261 4.27 -3.97 19.99
N ASP A 262 3.57 -4.50 20.98
CA ASP A 262 2.90 -5.78 20.90
C ASP A 262 1.44 -5.60 20.49
N TYR A 263 0.99 -6.40 19.50
CA TYR A 263 -0.33 -6.28 18.93
C TYR A 263 -1.08 -7.61 18.86
N ILE A 264 -2.40 -7.52 18.97
CA ILE A 264 -3.32 -8.59 18.57
C ILE A 264 -4.24 -8.04 17.47
N LEU A 265 -4.30 -8.74 16.35
CA LEU A 265 -5.14 -8.42 15.22
C LEU A 265 -6.20 -9.49 15.03
N PHE A 266 -7.46 -9.10 15.13
CA PHE A 266 -8.60 -9.97 14.87
C PHE A 266 -9.12 -9.79 13.44
N VAL A 267 -9.33 -10.92 12.76
CA VAL A 267 -9.84 -11.00 11.38
C VAL A 267 -11.09 -11.86 11.38
N ASP A 268 -12.26 -11.23 11.34
CA ASP A 268 -13.53 -11.95 11.29
C ASP A 268 -13.87 -12.40 9.88
N ASP A 269 -14.45 -13.62 9.75
CA ASP A 269 -14.83 -14.20 8.45
C ASP A 269 -13.70 -14.08 7.38
N ALA A 270 -12.47 -14.47 7.72
CA ALA A 270 -11.27 -14.30 6.89
C ALA A 270 -11.40 -14.87 5.47
N ASN A 271 -12.26 -15.87 5.27
CA ASN A 271 -12.58 -16.43 3.96
C ASN A 271 -13.38 -15.48 3.03
N ARG A 272 -13.79 -14.31 3.52
CA ARG A 272 -14.46 -13.27 2.73
C ARG A 272 -13.55 -12.10 2.39
N ILE A 273 -12.30 -12.13 2.82
CA ILE A 273 -11.32 -11.09 2.59
C ILE A 273 -10.47 -11.47 1.39
N ASP A 274 -10.68 -10.82 0.24
CA ASP A 274 -9.91 -11.09 -0.99
C ASP A 274 -8.40 -10.87 -0.79
N ALA A 275 -8.04 -9.92 0.09
CA ALA A 275 -6.67 -9.56 0.42
C ALA A 275 -6.05 -10.40 1.56
N PHE A 276 -6.62 -11.56 1.94
CA PHE A 276 -6.13 -12.35 3.07
C PHE A 276 -4.67 -12.78 2.94
N ASN A 277 -4.20 -13.03 1.72
CA ASN A 277 -2.79 -13.34 1.47
C ASN A 277 -1.84 -12.20 1.90
N GLN A 278 -2.29 -10.95 1.91
CA GLN A 278 -1.51 -9.81 2.40
C GLN A 278 -1.33 -9.88 3.92
N ILE A 279 -2.34 -10.35 4.66
CA ILE A 279 -2.26 -10.57 6.12
C ILE A 279 -1.24 -11.68 6.42
N LEU A 280 -1.29 -12.79 5.68
CA LEU A 280 -0.34 -13.89 5.84
C LEU A 280 1.09 -13.45 5.54
N GLY A 281 1.30 -12.70 4.46
CA GLY A 281 2.59 -12.14 4.10
C GLY A 281 3.11 -11.18 5.18
N PHE A 282 2.25 -10.32 5.69
CA PHE A 282 2.58 -9.35 6.73
C PHE A 282 2.97 -10.01 8.07
N ASN A 283 2.32 -11.12 8.44
CA ASN A 283 2.66 -11.86 9.67
C ASN A 283 4.08 -12.45 9.65
N ARG A 284 4.66 -12.68 8.46
CA ARG A 284 6.01 -13.23 8.29
C ARG A 284 7.12 -12.17 8.36
N VAL A 285 6.76 -10.89 8.41
CA VAL A 285 7.74 -9.80 8.48
C VAL A 285 8.37 -9.79 9.88
N ILE A 286 9.70 -9.79 9.91
CA ILE A 286 10.46 -9.70 11.17
C ILE A 286 10.25 -8.30 11.77
N ARG A 287 9.85 -8.25 13.04
CA ARG A 287 9.61 -7.02 13.81
C ARG A 287 10.21 -7.15 15.20
N LYS A 288 10.36 -6.05 15.90
CA LYS A 288 10.88 -6.05 17.27
C LYS A 288 9.81 -6.42 18.30
N GLY A 289 8.59 -5.90 18.11
CA GLY A 289 7.42 -6.26 18.91
C GLY A 289 6.73 -7.53 18.40
N SER A 290 5.77 -8.04 19.15
CA SER A 290 4.98 -9.22 18.82
C SER A 290 3.73 -8.83 18.03
N LEU A 291 3.37 -9.62 17.02
CA LEU A 291 2.08 -9.53 16.34
C LEU A 291 1.39 -10.89 16.39
N LYS A 292 0.28 -10.95 17.11
CA LYS A 292 -0.60 -12.13 17.13
C LYS A 292 -1.81 -11.88 16.24
N ILE A 293 -2.10 -12.81 15.35
CA ILE A 293 -3.25 -12.73 14.45
C ILE A 293 -4.18 -13.88 14.75
N ILE A 294 -5.44 -13.57 15.01
CA ILE A 294 -6.50 -14.57 15.16
C ILE A 294 -7.58 -14.35 14.11
N CYS A 295 -7.91 -15.40 13.37
CA CYS A 295 -8.89 -15.39 12.30
C CYS A 295 -10.08 -16.29 12.64
N THR A 296 -11.30 -15.85 12.33
CA THR A 296 -12.44 -16.78 12.23
C THR A 296 -12.66 -17.18 10.77
N VAL A 297 -13.03 -18.43 10.56
CA VAL A 297 -13.36 -18.99 9.24
C VAL A 297 -14.65 -19.79 9.38
N ARG A 298 -15.53 -19.68 8.40
CA ARG A 298 -16.73 -20.53 8.33
C ARG A 298 -16.39 -21.86 7.69
N ASP A 299 -16.77 -22.96 8.32
CA ASP A 299 -16.74 -24.26 7.68
C ASP A 299 -17.74 -24.25 6.52
N CYS A 300 -17.20 -24.11 5.31
CA CYS A 300 -17.95 -24.39 4.11
C CYS A 300 -17.71 -25.86 3.76
N THR A 301 -18.77 -26.63 3.58
CA THR A 301 -18.74 -28.06 3.23
C THR A 301 -18.11 -28.35 1.85
N SER A 302 -17.60 -27.35 1.14
CA SER A 302 -16.82 -27.52 -0.09
C SER A 302 -15.34 -27.55 0.24
N SER A 303 -14.78 -28.75 0.29
CA SER A 303 -13.40 -29.12 0.62
C SER A 303 -12.27 -28.48 -0.22
N ASN A 304 -12.59 -27.58 -1.15
CA ASN A 304 -11.61 -27.02 -2.09
C ASN A 304 -11.00 -25.68 -1.68
N GLN A 305 -11.62 -24.93 -0.77
CA GLN A 305 -11.06 -23.63 -0.35
C GLN A 305 -10.08 -23.72 0.82
N LEU A 306 -10.19 -24.73 1.68
CA LEU A 306 -9.27 -24.92 2.82
C LEU A 306 -7.90 -25.46 2.42
N ARG A 307 -7.75 -26.07 1.23
CA ARG A 307 -6.45 -26.60 0.75
C ARG A 307 -5.40 -25.51 0.45
N HIS A 308 -5.80 -24.26 0.32
CA HIS A 308 -4.86 -23.14 0.15
C HIS A 308 -4.30 -22.58 1.47
N PHE A 309 -4.81 -23.03 2.62
CA PHE A 309 -4.38 -22.56 3.94
C PHE A 309 -3.53 -23.56 4.73
N SER A 310 -3.19 -24.70 4.15
CA SER A 310 -2.20 -25.60 4.77
C SER A 310 -0.82 -24.93 4.66
N LEU A 311 -0.41 -24.33 5.75
CA LEU A 311 0.97 -23.92 5.97
C LEU A 311 1.81 -25.22 6.00
N ASN A 312 2.58 -25.48 4.95
CA ASN A 312 3.69 -26.42 5.07
C ASN A 312 4.69 -25.83 6.08
N PRO A 313 5.27 -26.68 6.96
CA PRO A 313 6.17 -26.27 8.04
C PRO A 313 7.44 -25.60 7.54
#